data_99a2af2766682427d277712e0b5ea9f3
#
_entry.id   99a2af2766682427d277712e0b5ea9f3
#
_cell.length_a   1.000
_cell.length_b   1.000
_cell.length_c   1.000
_cell.angle_alpha   90.00
_cell.angle_beta   90.00
_cell.angle_gamma   90.00
#
_symmetry.space_group_name_H-M   'P 1'
#
loop_
_entity.id
_entity.type
_entity.pdbx_description
1 polymer ?
#
loop_
_entity_poly.entity_id
_entity_poly.type
_entity_poly.pdbx_seq_one_letter_code
_entity_poly.pdbx_strand_id
1 'polypeptide(L)'
;MISTDERVEGRDYPSSAAVDLAAIRHNLGVLRAAAPGALQLATVKANAYGHGLLPVARAALDGGADWLGVAQLAEAFTLRRGLDEAGVARADAPILAWISTSSSDFAAAIEADIDLSVSWTWVLADICAAARAVGRPARVHVKIDTGMSRAGSTLADLPALASALRMAADDGLVDIVGAWSHMSRADDPSEAGNASTASHVRIFEEGLAILADAGITPRIRHLSATSGILWHPEAHYDMVRAGIGLYGLSPDPAVATAEELGLIPALELSAPLTSVKVIEEGTPASYGGTWVAPTRRWVGLVPLGYGDGILRAASNRARVVVHTASGPFNAPLIGRVCMDQFIIDLGPADGDAGTPTARSGDAPAAVGDLAVLFGAGHDGDPLADDWAQAADTINYEIVTNLGAHIPRIYRDGADATFGSNS
;
A
#
# COMPACT_ATOMS: atom_id res chain seq x y z
N MET A 1 3.20 27.81 1.45
CA MET A 1 3.27 28.06 -0.02
C MET A 1 3.99 26.86 -0.59
N ILE A 2 3.25 25.81 -0.95
CA ILE A 2 3.78 24.71 -1.75
C ILE A 2 3.85 25.29 -3.16
N SER A 3 5.06 25.32 -3.70
CA SER A 3 5.40 25.89 -5.00
C SER A 3 4.51 25.27 -6.09
N THR A 4 4.04 26.11 -7.01
CA THR A 4 3.37 25.74 -8.25
C THR A 4 4.29 24.94 -9.21
N ASP A 5 5.47 24.54 -8.78
CA ASP A 5 6.47 23.78 -9.53
C ASP A 5 6.26 22.26 -9.56
N GLU A 6 5.43 21.69 -8.66
CA GLU A 6 5.18 20.23 -8.70
C GLU A 6 4.49 19.75 -9.99
N ARG A 7 3.88 20.66 -10.76
CA ARG A 7 3.28 20.33 -12.08
C ARG A 7 4.30 20.32 -13.22
N VAL A 8 5.49 20.84 -13.02
CA VAL A 8 6.54 20.91 -14.05
C VAL A 8 7.47 19.72 -13.97
N GLU A 9 7.78 19.25 -12.77
CA GLU A 9 8.71 18.11 -12.56
C GLU A 9 8.18 16.76 -13.08
N GLY A 10 6.87 16.54 -13.17
CA GLY A 10 6.32 15.25 -13.63
C GLY A 10 6.10 15.14 -15.15
N ARG A 11 6.20 16.23 -15.91
CA ARG A 11 5.84 16.21 -17.34
C ARG A 11 6.85 15.54 -18.26
N ASP A 12 8.10 15.45 -17.85
CA ASP A 12 9.18 14.87 -18.64
C ASP A 12 9.57 13.46 -18.15
N TYR A 13 8.91 12.93 -17.10
CA TYR A 13 9.19 11.57 -16.64
C TYR A 13 8.49 10.57 -17.58
N PRO A 14 9.24 9.61 -18.17
CA PRO A 14 8.68 8.77 -19.24
C PRO A 14 7.65 7.75 -18.73
N SER A 15 7.68 7.39 -17.46
CA SER A 15 6.79 6.41 -16.86
C SER A 15 5.72 7.07 -15.98
N SER A 16 4.63 6.38 -15.72
CA SER A 16 3.58 6.84 -14.82
C SER A 16 2.94 5.69 -14.05
N ALA A 17 2.48 6.00 -12.85
CA ALA A 17 1.62 5.14 -12.03
C ALA A 17 0.19 5.69 -12.09
N ALA A 18 -0.67 5.06 -12.87
CA ALA A 18 -2.09 5.41 -12.94
C ALA A 18 -2.83 4.81 -11.75
N VAL A 19 -3.59 5.62 -11.02
CA VAL A 19 -4.35 5.20 -9.83
C VAL A 19 -5.84 5.42 -10.07
N ASP A 20 -6.61 4.33 -10.03
CA ASP A 20 -8.07 4.37 -10.14
C ASP A 20 -8.72 4.58 -8.78
N LEU A 21 -9.25 5.77 -8.56
CA LEU A 21 -9.93 6.13 -7.31
C LEU A 21 -11.32 5.47 -7.19
N ALA A 22 -11.95 5.09 -8.30
CA ALA A 22 -13.20 4.32 -8.27
C ALA A 22 -12.94 2.89 -7.77
N ALA A 23 -11.82 2.27 -8.14
CA ALA A 23 -11.40 0.98 -7.59
C ALA A 23 -11.19 1.04 -6.07
N ILE A 24 -10.59 2.12 -5.55
CA ILE A 24 -10.45 2.33 -4.09
C ILE A 24 -11.81 2.32 -3.39
N ARG A 25 -12.81 3.07 -3.92
CA ARG A 25 -14.18 3.08 -3.35
C ARG A 25 -14.86 1.72 -3.45
N HIS A 26 -14.74 1.06 -4.60
CA HIS A 26 -15.28 -0.28 -4.83
C HIS A 26 -14.71 -1.28 -3.81
N ASN A 27 -13.41 -1.33 -3.68
CA ASN A 27 -12.71 -2.26 -2.79
C ASN A 27 -13.09 -2.05 -1.31
N LEU A 28 -13.23 -0.79 -0.89
CA LEU A 28 -13.74 -0.49 0.45
C LEU A 28 -15.16 -1.02 0.64
N GLY A 29 -16.01 -0.91 -0.39
CA GLY A 29 -17.37 -1.49 -0.39
C GLY A 29 -17.36 -3.00 -0.22
N VAL A 30 -16.46 -3.72 -0.91
CA VAL A 30 -16.26 -5.18 -0.76
C VAL A 30 -15.86 -5.52 0.68
N LEU A 31 -14.86 -4.81 1.22
CA LEU A 31 -14.39 -5.06 2.59
C LEU A 31 -15.45 -4.70 3.64
N ARG A 32 -16.24 -3.66 3.43
CA ARG A 32 -17.39 -3.32 4.28
C ARG A 32 -18.46 -4.41 4.26
N ALA A 33 -18.73 -4.98 3.09
CA ALA A 33 -19.68 -6.09 2.96
C ALA A 33 -19.20 -7.36 3.68
N ALA A 34 -17.89 -7.60 3.73
CA ALA A 34 -17.29 -8.72 4.47
C ALA A 34 -17.33 -8.54 6.00
N ALA A 35 -17.37 -7.29 6.50
CA ALA A 35 -17.45 -6.97 7.92
C ALA A 35 -18.66 -6.05 8.22
N PRO A 36 -19.89 -6.55 8.05
CA PRO A 36 -21.09 -5.75 8.23
C PRO A 36 -21.24 -5.27 9.67
N GLY A 37 -21.52 -3.98 9.85
CA GLY A 37 -21.69 -3.36 11.17
C GLY A 37 -20.41 -2.88 11.85
N ALA A 38 -19.23 -3.24 11.34
CA ALA A 38 -17.97 -2.69 11.83
C ALA A 38 -17.63 -1.37 11.13
N LEU A 39 -17.10 -0.41 11.88
CA LEU A 39 -16.50 0.80 11.33
C LEU A 39 -15.32 0.43 10.43
N GLN A 40 -15.11 1.23 9.39
CA GLN A 40 -14.03 1.00 8.41
C GLN A 40 -12.91 2.03 8.59
N LEU A 41 -11.73 1.58 9.05
CA LEU A 41 -10.54 2.39 9.03
C LEU A 41 -9.76 2.10 7.75
N ALA A 42 -9.65 3.09 6.88
CA ALA A 42 -8.80 3.00 5.68
C ALA A 42 -7.34 3.25 6.05
N THR A 43 -6.48 2.25 5.84
CA THR A 43 -5.04 2.33 6.15
C THR A 43 -4.29 2.95 4.97
N VAL A 44 -3.87 4.20 5.11
CA VAL A 44 -3.22 5.00 4.06
C VAL A 44 -1.75 5.33 4.34
N LYS A 45 -1.09 4.57 5.21
CA LYS A 45 0.36 4.68 5.49
C LYS A 45 1.21 4.43 4.25
N ALA A 46 2.51 4.79 4.30
CA ALA A 46 3.48 4.63 3.21
C ALA A 46 2.97 5.24 1.90
N ASN A 47 2.55 6.51 1.98
CA ASN A 47 1.96 7.24 0.86
C ASN A 47 0.76 6.49 0.22
N ALA A 48 -0.16 5.98 1.08
CA ALA A 48 -1.27 5.12 0.68
C ALA A 48 -0.76 3.89 -0.12
N TYR A 49 0.18 3.14 0.44
CA TYR A 49 0.82 1.99 -0.22
C TYR A 49 1.37 2.35 -1.62
N GLY A 50 1.98 3.53 -1.74
CA GLY A 50 2.55 4.02 -2.99
C GLY A 50 1.56 4.69 -3.96
N HIS A 51 0.26 4.66 -3.67
CA HIS A 51 -0.80 5.17 -4.55
C HIS A 51 -1.03 6.69 -4.44
N GLY A 52 -0.48 7.35 -3.41
CA GLY A 52 -0.69 8.79 -3.17
C GLY A 52 -1.64 9.07 -2.02
N LEU A 53 -1.10 9.66 -0.94
CA LEU A 53 -1.75 9.78 0.37
C LEU A 53 -3.10 10.50 0.33
N LEU A 54 -3.13 11.75 -0.14
CA LEU A 54 -4.34 12.58 -0.04
C LEU A 54 -5.45 12.17 -1.02
N PRO A 55 -5.18 11.89 -2.32
CA PRO A 55 -6.22 11.45 -3.24
C PRO A 55 -6.88 10.15 -2.81
N VAL A 56 -6.09 9.16 -2.34
CA VAL A 56 -6.63 7.87 -1.86
C VAL A 56 -7.41 8.06 -0.56
N ALA A 57 -6.92 8.87 0.39
CA ALA A 57 -7.64 9.12 1.63
C ALA A 57 -9.02 9.74 1.37
N ARG A 58 -9.10 10.71 0.44
CA ARG A 58 -10.39 11.31 0.03
C ARG A 58 -11.29 10.28 -0.64
N ALA A 59 -10.77 9.49 -1.58
CA ALA A 59 -11.55 8.43 -2.23
C ALA A 59 -12.06 7.41 -1.22
N ALA A 60 -11.27 7.06 -0.19
CA ALA A 60 -11.71 6.17 0.87
C ALA A 60 -12.82 6.79 1.72
N LEU A 61 -12.72 8.09 2.09
CA LEU A 61 -13.79 8.80 2.80
C LEU A 61 -15.07 8.87 1.96
N ASP A 62 -14.96 9.21 0.66
CA ASP A 62 -16.07 9.22 -0.28
C ASP A 62 -16.70 7.82 -0.44
N GLY A 63 -15.91 6.75 -0.33
CA GLY A 63 -16.33 5.35 -0.30
C GLY A 63 -16.91 4.89 1.04
N GLY A 64 -16.94 5.79 2.03
CA GLY A 64 -17.55 5.55 3.34
C GLY A 64 -16.56 5.08 4.41
N ALA A 65 -15.26 5.32 4.31
CA ALA A 65 -14.34 5.10 5.43
C ALA A 65 -14.75 5.98 6.61
N ASP A 66 -14.84 5.37 7.80
CA ASP A 66 -15.20 6.06 9.04
C ASP A 66 -13.96 6.67 9.71
N TRP A 67 -12.78 6.11 9.43
CA TRP A 67 -11.48 6.53 9.94
C TRP A 67 -10.37 6.36 8.91
N LEU A 68 -9.30 7.15 9.09
CA LEU A 68 -8.05 7.00 8.36
C LEU A 68 -6.95 6.54 9.32
N GLY A 69 -6.03 5.68 8.84
CA GLY A 69 -4.96 5.15 9.66
C GLY A 69 -3.60 5.27 8.98
N VAL A 70 -2.61 5.81 9.69
CA VAL A 70 -1.23 5.95 9.24
C VAL A 70 -0.25 5.44 10.28
N ALA A 71 0.98 5.11 9.85
CA ALA A 71 1.98 4.60 10.77
C ALA A 71 2.68 5.71 11.54
N GLN A 72 3.11 6.76 10.85
CA GLN A 72 3.97 7.82 11.39
C GLN A 72 3.19 9.10 11.66
N LEU A 73 3.57 9.86 12.70
CA LEU A 73 2.99 11.19 12.94
C LEU A 73 3.24 12.15 11.77
N ALA A 74 4.39 12.06 11.08
CA ALA A 74 4.68 12.88 9.91
C ALA A 74 3.64 12.64 8.78
N GLU A 75 3.23 11.39 8.57
CA GLU A 75 2.14 11.08 7.62
C GLU A 75 0.82 11.66 8.09
N ALA A 76 0.50 11.54 9.39
CA ALA A 76 -0.72 12.08 9.97
C ALA A 76 -0.81 13.60 9.84
N PHE A 77 0.28 14.33 10.08
CA PHE A 77 0.33 15.78 9.90
C PHE A 77 0.16 16.20 8.44
N THR A 78 0.80 15.48 7.52
CA THR A 78 0.66 15.72 6.08
C THR A 78 -0.78 15.46 5.63
N LEU A 79 -1.36 14.36 6.07
CA LEU A 79 -2.74 13.99 5.77
C LEU A 79 -3.73 15.01 6.34
N ARG A 80 -3.58 15.38 7.63
CA ARG A 80 -4.47 16.35 8.29
C ARG A 80 -4.46 17.70 7.57
N ARG A 81 -3.27 18.22 7.28
CA ARG A 81 -3.12 19.48 6.55
C ARG A 81 -3.81 19.43 5.18
N GLY A 82 -3.57 18.36 4.39
CA GLY A 82 -4.19 18.23 3.07
C GLY A 82 -5.72 18.10 3.14
N LEU A 83 -6.26 17.44 4.17
CA LEU A 83 -7.71 17.34 4.40
C LEU A 83 -8.31 18.69 4.85
N ASP A 84 -7.62 19.42 5.76
CA ASP A 84 -8.04 20.75 6.19
C ASP A 84 -8.05 21.74 5.00
N GLU A 85 -7.02 21.71 4.15
CA GLU A 85 -6.94 22.50 2.91
C GLU A 85 -8.04 22.13 1.89
N ALA A 86 -8.45 20.87 1.87
CA ALA A 86 -9.55 20.38 1.04
C ALA A 86 -10.94 20.67 1.66
N GLY A 87 -11.00 21.29 2.85
CA GLY A 87 -12.26 21.63 3.52
C GLY A 87 -12.98 20.45 4.17
N VAL A 88 -12.31 19.33 4.39
CA VAL A 88 -12.89 18.15 5.07
C VAL A 88 -12.93 18.42 6.57
N ALA A 89 -14.12 18.33 7.17
CA ALA A 89 -14.25 18.55 8.59
C ALA A 89 -13.50 17.46 9.40
N ARG A 90 -12.77 17.86 10.45
CA ARG A 90 -11.94 16.93 11.23
C ARG A 90 -12.76 15.81 11.89
N ALA A 91 -14.01 16.09 12.24
CA ALA A 91 -14.94 15.11 12.81
C ALA A 91 -15.34 14.02 11.79
N ASP A 92 -15.33 14.35 10.49
CA ASP A 92 -15.69 13.44 9.41
C ASP A 92 -14.49 12.61 8.92
N ALA A 93 -13.27 12.94 9.37
CA ALA A 93 -12.04 12.27 9.00
C ALA A 93 -11.11 12.12 10.21
N PRO A 94 -11.48 11.35 11.25
CA PRO A 94 -10.59 11.04 12.36
C PRO A 94 -9.37 10.24 11.85
N ILE A 95 -8.18 10.57 12.36
CA ILE A 95 -6.91 9.96 11.95
C ILE A 95 -6.28 9.26 13.14
N LEU A 96 -5.92 7.98 12.99
CA LEU A 96 -5.15 7.23 13.98
C LEU A 96 -3.70 7.07 13.51
N ALA A 97 -2.73 7.49 14.33
CA ALA A 97 -1.30 7.22 14.14
C ALA A 97 -0.79 6.28 15.24
N TRP A 98 0.08 5.31 14.87
CA TRP A 98 0.42 4.24 15.82
C TRP A 98 1.90 4.01 16.08
N ILE A 99 2.83 4.72 15.45
CA ILE A 99 4.25 4.68 15.78
C ILE A 99 4.63 5.97 16.49
N SER A 100 5.07 5.84 17.73
CA SER A 100 5.56 6.94 18.56
C SER A 100 7.01 6.71 18.95
N THR A 101 7.78 7.79 19.03
CA THR A 101 9.17 7.82 19.48
C THR A 101 9.30 8.84 20.61
N SER A 102 10.45 8.85 21.30
CA SER A 102 10.74 9.86 22.33
C SER A 102 10.85 11.31 21.79
N SER A 103 10.92 11.46 20.46
CA SER A 103 10.94 12.76 19.77
C SER A 103 9.61 13.11 19.10
N SER A 104 8.55 12.35 19.36
CA SER A 104 7.22 12.60 18.80
C SER A 104 6.62 13.90 19.34
N ASP A 105 6.13 14.75 18.44
CA ASP A 105 5.42 15.98 18.81
C ASP A 105 3.94 15.68 19.14
N PHE A 106 3.71 15.20 20.36
CA PHE A 106 2.37 14.90 20.84
C PHE A 106 1.51 16.15 21.02
N ALA A 107 2.10 17.30 21.30
CA ALA A 107 1.35 18.55 21.41
C ALA A 107 0.73 18.93 20.06
N ALA A 108 1.54 18.95 19.00
CA ALA A 108 1.04 19.19 17.65
C ALA A 108 0.00 18.11 17.20
N ALA A 109 0.18 16.86 17.61
CA ALA A 109 -0.77 15.80 17.31
C ALA A 109 -2.14 16.03 17.97
N ILE A 110 -2.14 16.45 19.25
CA ILE A 110 -3.36 16.81 19.98
C ILE A 110 -4.03 18.04 19.33
N GLU A 111 -3.27 19.07 18.98
CA GLU A 111 -3.80 20.26 18.29
C GLU A 111 -4.39 19.93 16.91
N ALA A 112 -3.83 18.93 16.23
CA ALA A 112 -4.27 18.47 14.93
C ALA A 112 -5.41 17.44 14.99
N ASP A 113 -5.98 17.12 16.16
CA ASP A 113 -7.01 16.09 16.36
C ASP A 113 -6.61 14.72 15.80
N ILE A 114 -5.36 14.30 16.09
CA ILE A 114 -4.85 12.97 15.72
C ILE A 114 -4.99 12.05 16.92
N ASP A 115 -5.64 10.89 16.71
CA ASP A 115 -5.72 9.83 17.70
C ASP A 115 -4.36 9.12 17.79
N LEU A 116 -3.93 8.84 19.02
CA LEU A 116 -2.60 8.31 19.31
C LEU A 116 -2.68 6.88 19.85
N SER A 117 -1.80 6.00 19.36
CA SER A 117 -1.68 4.66 19.93
C SER A 117 -0.75 4.64 21.13
N VAL A 118 -1.22 4.02 22.23
CA VAL A 118 -0.44 3.90 23.48
C VAL A 118 -0.14 2.43 23.75
N SER A 119 1.15 2.10 23.79
CA SER A 119 1.65 0.74 24.05
C SER A 119 2.37 0.62 25.39
N TRP A 120 2.90 1.74 25.93
CA TRP A 120 3.79 1.75 27.09
C TRP A 120 3.52 2.97 28.00
N THR A 121 3.84 2.82 29.27
CA THR A 121 3.65 3.88 30.27
C THR A 121 4.45 5.15 29.99
N TRP A 122 5.63 5.03 29.38
CA TRP A 122 6.44 6.21 29.02
C TRP A 122 5.77 7.03 27.89
N VAL A 123 5.17 6.36 26.88
CA VAL A 123 4.40 7.05 25.83
C VAL A 123 3.23 7.79 26.43
N LEU A 124 2.51 7.16 27.37
CA LEU A 124 1.39 7.79 28.07
C LEU A 124 1.86 9.02 28.88
N ALA A 125 3.00 8.92 29.57
CA ALA A 125 3.55 10.03 30.33
C ALA A 125 3.84 11.25 29.45
N ASP A 126 4.45 11.03 28.28
CA ASP A 126 4.77 12.10 27.32
C ASP A 126 3.49 12.71 26.71
N ILE A 127 2.51 11.87 26.38
CA ILE A 127 1.17 12.33 25.91
C ILE A 127 0.48 13.16 26.99
N CYS A 128 0.49 12.74 28.26
CA CYS A 128 -0.08 13.50 29.35
C CYS A 128 0.61 14.85 29.56
N ALA A 129 1.93 14.89 29.43
CA ALA A 129 2.68 16.16 29.50
C ALA A 129 2.26 17.11 28.36
N ALA A 130 2.12 16.59 27.15
CA ALA A 130 1.64 17.36 26.00
C ALA A 130 0.20 17.84 26.18
N ALA A 131 -0.70 16.98 26.67
CA ALA A 131 -2.11 17.32 26.93
C ALA A 131 -2.24 18.45 27.95
N ARG A 132 -1.41 18.45 29.02
CA ARG A 132 -1.35 19.56 29.99
C ARG A 132 -0.88 20.85 29.34
N ALA A 133 0.13 20.79 28.49
CA ALA A 133 0.67 21.97 27.80
C ALA A 133 -0.34 22.58 26.82
N VAL A 134 -1.07 21.74 26.09
CA VAL A 134 -2.11 22.17 25.12
C VAL A 134 -3.41 22.58 25.82
N GLY A 135 -3.66 22.07 27.03
CA GLY A 135 -4.89 22.35 27.77
C GLY A 135 -6.11 21.60 27.30
N ARG A 136 -5.93 20.45 26.64
CA ARG A 136 -7.05 19.58 26.22
C ARG A 136 -6.63 18.10 26.20
N PRO A 137 -7.59 17.16 26.39
CA PRO A 137 -7.27 15.74 26.43
C PRO A 137 -6.78 15.21 25.08
N ALA A 138 -5.81 14.28 25.13
CA ALA A 138 -5.41 13.49 23.99
C ALA A 138 -6.38 12.33 23.78
N ARG A 139 -6.76 12.05 22.54
CA ARG A 139 -7.54 10.88 22.15
C ARG A 139 -6.58 9.71 21.96
N VAL A 140 -6.83 8.58 22.65
CA VAL A 140 -5.88 7.47 22.67
C VAL A 140 -6.54 6.12 22.39
N HIS A 141 -5.80 5.25 21.68
CA HIS A 141 -6.11 3.84 21.49
C HIS A 141 -5.05 2.99 22.17
N VAL A 142 -5.46 2.15 23.11
CA VAL A 142 -4.57 1.25 23.85
C VAL A 142 -4.19 0.08 22.97
N LYS A 143 -2.90 -0.13 22.75
CA LYS A 143 -2.41 -1.26 21.97
C LYS A 143 -1.97 -2.40 22.88
N ILE A 144 -2.56 -3.58 22.66
CA ILE A 144 -2.25 -4.83 23.37
C ILE A 144 -1.40 -5.72 22.46
N ASP A 145 -0.30 -6.28 22.96
CA ASP A 145 0.44 -7.31 22.23
C ASP A 145 -0.23 -8.67 22.46
N THR A 146 -0.80 -9.20 21.41
CA THR A 146 -1.52 -10.47 21.43
C THR A 146 -0.70 -11.65 20.88
N GLY A 147 0.62 -11.45 20.67
CA GLY A 147 1.52 -12.51 20.23
C GLY A 147 2.28 -12.20 18.93
N MET A 148 2.11 -11.01 18.35
CA MET A 148 2.94 -10.58 17.22
C MET A 148 4.34 -10.14 17.66
N SER A 149 4.51 -9.77 18.93
CA SER A 149 5.79 -9.36 19.55
C SER A 149 6.49 -8.20 18.86
N ARG A 150 5.71 -7.30 18.23
CA ARG A 150 6.22 -6.12 17.52
C ARG A 150 6.02 -4.82 18.29
N ALA A 151 4.84 -4.61 18.85
CA ALA A 151 4.46 -3.46 19.67
C ALA A 151 3.14 -3.74 20.38
N GLY A 152 2.91 -3.09 21.49
CA GLY A 152 1.74 -3.28 22.36
C GLY A 152 2.17 -3.63 23.78
N SER A 153 1.30 -3.36 24.75
CA SER A 153 1.50 -3.79 26.13
C SER A 153 1.24 -5.29 26.23
N THR A 154 2.15 -6.04 26.83
CA THR A 154 1.92 -7.46 27.14
C THR A 154 0.87 -7.59 28.24
N LEU A 155 0.24 -8.77 28.39
CA LEU A 155 -0.71 -8.99 29.51
C LEU A 155 -0.04 -8.78 30.89
N ALA A 156 1.27 -8.99 30.99
CA ALA A 156 2.02 -8.76 32.22
C ALA A 156 2.20 -7.25 32.54
N ASP A 157 2.40 -6.43 31.52
CA ASP A 157 2.64 -4.98 31.67
C ASP A 157 1.32 -4.17 31.65
N LEU A 158 0.27 -4.73 31.05
CA LEU A 158 -1.02 -4.05 30.84
C LEU A 158 -1.69 -3.58 32.14
N PRO A 159 -1.64 -4.28 33.29
CA PRO A 159 -2.21 -3.74 34.53
C PRO A 159 -1.60 -2.41 34.96
N ALA A 160 -0.28 -2.26 34.81
CA ALA A 160 0.40 -1.00 35.16
C ALA A 160 0.00 0.13 34.19
N LEU A 161 -0.07 -0.17 32.90
CA LEU A 161 -0.52 0.78 31.88
C LEU A 161 -2.01 1.15 32.11
N ALA A 162 -2.88 0.18 32.40
CA ALA A 162 -4.30 0.40 32.66
C ALA A 162 -4.53 1.33 33.89
N SER A 163 -3.79 1.08 34.98
CA SER A 163 -3.83 1.96 36.14
C SER A 163 -3.41 3.41 35.81
N ALA A 164 -2.33 3.58 35.05
CA ALA A 164 -1.85 4.89 34.63
C ALA A 164 -2.86 5.59 33.67
N LEU A 165 -3.46 4.85 32.73
CA LEU A 165 -4.52 5.34 31.83
C LEU A 165 -5.76 5.80 32.60
N ARG A 166 -6.18 5.03 33.63
CA ARG A 166 -7.32 5.40 34.46
C ARG A 166 -7.06 6.73 35.17
N MET A 167 -5.89 6.86 35.81
CA MET A 167 -5.50 8.12 36.47
C MET A 167 -5.46 9.30 35.48
N ALA A 168 -4.87 9.09 34.31
CA ALA A 168 -4.79 10.13 33.28
C ALA A 168 -6.17 10.54 32.74
N ALA A 169 -7.11 9.61 32.66
CA ALA A 169 -8.49 9.89 32.27
C ALA A 169 -9.24 10.63 33.36
N ASP A 170 -9.06 10.27 34.65
CA ASP A 170 -9.66 10.97 35.79
C ASP A 170 -9.14 12.41 35.90
N ASP A 171 -7.87 12.63 35.57
CA ASP A 171 -7.24 13.97 35.50
C ASP A 171 -7.67 14.77 34.25
N GLY A 172 -8.48 14.20 33.34
CA GLY A 172 -8.94 14.82 32.09
C GLY A 172 -7.84 15.02 31.04
N LEU A 173 -6.74 14.23 31.11
CA LEU A 173 -5.59 14.35 30.19
C LEU A 173 -5.72 13.46 28.98
N VAL A 174 -6.48 12.36 29.07
CA VAL A 174 -6.73 11.45 27.95
C VAL A 174 -8.20 11.07 27.82
N ASP A 175 -8.67 10.92 26.60
CA ASP A 175 -9.92 10.28 26.22
C ASP A 175 -9.57 8.91 25.61
N ILE A 176 -9.95 7.83 26.30
CA ILE A 176 -9.66 6.46 25.85
C ILE A 176 -10.70 6.05 24.82
N VAL A 177 -10.37 6.25 23.54
CA VAL A 177 -11.26 5.99 22.39
C VAL A 177 -11.35 4.51 22.10
N GLY A 178 -10.20 3.82 22.03
CA GLY A 178 -10.19 2.43 21.59
C GLY A 178 -9.15 1.54 22.28
N ALA A 179 -9.29 0.24 22.04
CA ALA A 179 -8.28 -0.76 22.29
C ALA A 179 -8.07 -1.61 21.02
N TRP A 180 -6.83 -1.99 20.75
CA TRP A 180 -6.51 -2.66 19.50
C TRP A 180 -5.29 -3.58 19.58
N SER A 181 -5.23 -4.47 18.58
CA SER A 181 -4.04 -5.29 18.33
C SER A 181 -3.89 -5.60 16.83
N HIS A 182 -3.03 -6.55 16.50
CA HIS A 182 -2.77 -6.98 15.13
C HIS A 182 -2.40 -8.46 15.11
N MET A 183 -3.00 -9.21 14.20
CA MET A 183 -2.77 -10.64 14.05
C MET A 183 -1.57 -10.90 13.14
N SER A 184 -0.78 -11.92 13.46
CA SER A 184 0.48 -12.23 12.76
C SER A 184 0.34 -13.24 11.61
N ARG A 185 -0.75 -14.05 11.61
CA ARG A 185 -0.95 -15.16 10.67
C ARG A 185 -2.40 -15.30 10.23
N ALA A 186 -3.13 -14.17 10.12
CA ALA A 186 -4.53 -14.19 9.71
C ALA A 186 -4.73 -14.52 8.22
N ASP A 187 -3.67 -14.53 7.45
CA ASP A 187 -3.58 -14.95 6.04
C ASP A 187 -3.22 -16.44 5.87
N ASP A 188 -2.83 -17.12 6.91
CA ASP A 188 -2.43 -18.52 6.88
C ASP A 188 -3.64 -19.44 7.14
N PRO A 189 -4.16 -20.19 6.15
CA PRO A 189 -5.32 -21.06 6.30
C PRO A 189 -5.01 -22.41 7.00
N SER A 190 -3.74 -22.65 7.34
CA SER A 190 -3.33 -23.88 8.03
C SER A 190 -3.93 -23.98 9.43
N GLU A 191 -3.95 -25.19 9.99
CA GLU A 191 -4.34 -25.40 11.40
C GLU A 191 -3.52 -24.53 12.36
N ALA A 192 -2.21 -24.36 12.10
CA ALA A 192 -1.33 -23.52 12.89
C ALA A 192 -1.67 -22.03 12.76
N GLY A 193 -2.07 -21.55 11.56
CA GLY A 193 -2.54 -20.18 11.33
C GLY A 193 -3.85 -19.91 12.06
N ASN A 194 -4.82 -20.81 11.95
CA ASN A 194 -6.11 -20.71 12.64
C ASN A 194 -5.93 -20.75 14.18
N ALA A 195 -5.06 -21.61 14.69
CA ALA A 195 -4.75 -21.66 16.13
C ALA A 195 -4.05 -20.36 16.60
N SER A 196 -3.17 -19.78 15.77
CA SER A 196 -2.55 -18.47 16.04
C SER A 196 -3.62 -17.37 16.13
N THR A 197 -4.52 -17.30 15.16
CA THR A 197 -5.61 -16.31 15.15
C THR A 197 -6.52 -16.44 16.36
N ALA A 198 -6.93 -17.67 16.71
CA ALA A 198 -7.72 -17.93 17.91
C ALA A 198 -6.98 -17.50 19.20
N SER A 199 -5.65 -17.70 19.25
CA SER A 199 -4.84 -17.23 20.38
C SER A 199 -4.78 -15.71 20.44
N HIS A 200 -4.66 -15.00 19.29
CA HIS A 200 -4.72 -13.54 19.25
C HIS A 200 -6.03 -13.01 19.80
N VAL A 201 -7.17 -13.60 19.39
CA VAL A 201 -8.50 -13.23 19.89
C VAL A 201 -8.58 -13.44 21.38
N ARG A 202 -8.21 -14.62 21.89
CA ARG A 202 -8.25 -14.94 23.34
C ARG A 202 -7.40 -13.96 24.16
N ILE A 203 -6.16 -13.69 23.75
CA ILE A 203 -5.27 -12.75 24.45
C ILE A 203 -5.81 -11.33 24.39
N PHE A 204 -6.46 -10.94 23.30
CA PHE A 204 -7.10 -9.64 23.18
C PHE A 204 -8.27 -9.50 24.16
N GLU A 205 -9.12 -10.52 24.30
CA GLU A 205 -10.20 -10.55 25.29
C GLU A 205 -9.67 -10.51 26.73
N GLU A 206 -8.60 -11.24 27.04
CA GLU A 206 -7.93 -11.17 28.36
C GLU A 206 -7.42 -9.74 28.64
N GLY A 207 -6.84 -9.09 27.64
CA GLY A 207 -6.40 -7.69 27.74
C GLY A 207 -7.56 -6.72 27.96
N LEU A 208 -8.69 -6.92 27.26
CA LEU A 208 -9.91 -6.12 27.48
C LEU A 208 -10.47 -6.31 28.89
N ALA A 209 -10.41 -7.51 29.44
CA ALA A 209 -10.81 -7.77 30.83
C ALA A 209 -9.90 -7.03 31.84
N ILE A 210 -8.58 -7.01 31.62
CA ILE A 210 -7.65 -6.22 32.45
C ILE A 210 -7.98 -4.70 32.41
N LEU A 211 -8.31 -4.18 31.23
CA LEU A 211 -8.76 -2.78 31.11
C LEU A 211 -10.07 -2.55 31.89
N ALA A 212 -11.03 -3.47 31.77
CA ALA A 212 -12.31 -3.38 32.46
C ALA A 212 -12.16 -3.43 33.99
N ASP A 213 -11.26 -4.28 34.52
CA ASP A 213 -10.93 -4.37 35.96
C ASP A 213 -10.34 -3.05 36.47
N ALA A 214 -9.65 -2.28 35.60
CA ALA A 214 -9.18 -0.94 35.92
C ALA A 214 -10.24 0.16 35.70
N GLY A 215 -11.50 -0.21 35.40
CA GLY A 215 -12.59 0.75 35.14
C GLY A 215 -12.51 1.41 33.75
N ILE A 216 -11.82 0.80 32.78
CA ILE A 216 -11.68 1.32 31.43
C ILE A 216 -12.51 0.46 30.48
N THR A 217 -13.47 1.09 29.79
CA THR A 217 -14.27 0.46 28.72
C THR A 217 -14.02 1.22 27.43
N PRO A 218 -13.12 0.73 26.54
CA PRO A 218 -12.87 1.35 25.25
C PRO A 218 -14.15 1.36 24.40
N ARG A 219 -14.44 2.49 23.74
CA ARG A 219 -15.62 2.60 22.87
C ARG A 219 -15.48 1.79 21.58
N ILE A 220 -14.25 1.59 21.13
CA ILE A 220 -13.93 0.91 19.86
C ILE A 220 -12.86 -0.14 20.10
N ARG A 221 -13.18 -1.38 19.78
CA ARG A 221 -12.25 -2.51 19.79
C ARG A 221 -11.91 -2.85 18.35
N HIS A 222 -10.62 -3.04 18.01
CA HIS A 222 -10.24 -3.35 16.64
C HIS A 222 -9.01 -4.27 16.56
N LEU A 223 -9.18 -5.41 15.89
CA LEU A 223 -8.14 -6.44 15.75
C LEU A 223 -7.80 -6.71 14.28
N SER A 224 -8.81 -6.86 13.42
CA SER A 224 -8.68 -7.32 12.04
C SER A 224 -8.08 -6.26 11.11
N ALA A 225 -7.08 -6.68 10.32
CA ALA A 225 -6.65 -6.07 9.07
C ALA A 225 -7.30 -6.82 7.89
N THR A 226 -6.86 -6.62 6.64
CA THR A 226 -7.53 -7.20 5.44
C THR A 226 -7.78 -8.70 5.56
N SER A 227 -6.81 -9.51 5.95
CA SER A 227 -6.98 -10.96 6.13
C SER A 227 -8.05 -11.28 7.18
N GLY A 228 -8.01 -10.56 8.32
CA GLY A 228 -9.01 -10.70 9.36
C GLY A 228 -10.41 -10.27 8.90
N ILE A 229 -10.53 -9.25 8.05
CA ILE A 229 -11.80 -8.82 7.46
C ILE A 229 -12.39 -9.94 6.61
N LEU A 230 -11.56 -10.55 5.77
CA LEU A 230 -12.01 -11.51 4.75
C LEU A 230 -12.28 -12.90 5.34
N TRP A 231 -11.47 -13.35 6.31
CA TRP A 231 -11.45 -14.75 6.70
C TRP A 231 -11.73 -15.03 8.18
N HIS A 232 -11.80 -13.98 9.06
CA HIS A 232 -11.97 -14.15 10.51
C HIS A 232 -13.05 -13.24 11.08
N PRO A 233 -14.35 -13.51 10.80
CA PRO A 233 -15.44 -12.67 11.25
C PRO A 233 -15.53 -12.55 12.79
N GLU A 234 -15.04 -13.54 13.54
CA GLU A 234 -14.98 -13.52 15.01
C GLU A 234 -14.04 -12.43 15.56
N ALA A 235 -13.14 -11.88 14.70
CA ALA A 235 -12.16 -10.87 15.07
C ALA A 235 -12.49 -9.46 14.57
N HIS A 236 -13.68 -9.23 14.01
CA HIS A 236 -14.06 -7.91 13.46
C HIS A 236 -14.21 -6.84 14.54
N TYR A 237 -14.85 -7.19 15.66
CA TYR A 237 -15.17 -6.26 16.73
C TYR A 237 -15.92 -5.01 16.21
N ASP A 238 -15.62 -3.83 16.79
CA ASP A 238 -16.33 -2.59 16.50
C ASP A 238 -15.78 -1.86 15.27
N MET A 239 -14.51 -2.10 14.90
CA MET A 239 -13.85 -1.48 13.75
C MET A 239 -12.85 -2.44 13.11
N VAL A 240 -12.77 -2.42 11.78
CA VAL A 240 -11.78 -3.15 11.00
C VAL A 240 -10.86 -2.17 10.26
N ARG A 241 -9.66 -2.63 9.88
CA ARG A 241 -8.63 -1.81 9.26
C ARG A 241 -8.29 -2.32 7.87
N ALA A 242 -8.95 -1.75 6.85
CA ALA A 242 -8.70 -2.02 5.45
C ALA A 242 -7.27 -1.61 5.08
N GLY A 243 -6.41 -2.58 4.78
CA GLY A 243 -5.05 -2.39 4.30
C GLY A 243 -4.93 -2.73 2.82
N ILE A 244 -4.20 -3.78 2.48
CA ILE A 244 -3.89 -4.15 1.10
C ILE A 244 -5.14 -4.36 0.23
N GLY A 245 -6.23 -4.89 0.79
CA GLY A 245 -7.49 -5.06 0.07
C GLY A 245 -8.13 -3.75 -0.38
N LEU A 246 -7.88 -2.62 0.31
CA LEU A 246 -8.31 -1.30 -0.15
C LEU A 246 -7.71 -0.94 -1.52
N TYR A 247 -6.51 -1.43 -1.79
CA TYR A 247 -5.77 -1.20 -3.04
C TYR A 247 -6.05 -2.26 -4.11
N GLY A 248 -6.98 -3.18 -3.84
CA GLY A 248 -7.40 -4.19 -4.78
C GLY A 248 -6.49 -5.40 -4.88
N LEU A 249 -5.66 -5.63 -3.87
CA LEU A 249 -4.73 -6.76 -3.82
C LEU A 249 -5.13 -7.74 -2.73
N SER A 250 -4.94 -9.04 -3.01
CA SER A 250 -5.14 -10.08 -2.01
C SER A 250 -4.05 -10.03 -0.93
N PRO A 251 -4.39 -10.24 0.35
CA PRO A 251 -3.39 -10.41 1.39
C PRO A 251 -2.56 -11.70 1.24
N ASP A 252 -3.13 -12.74 0.65
CA ASP A 252 -2.44 -13.96 0.20
C ASP A 252 -3.11 -14.51 -1.07
N PRO A 253 -2.50 -14.30 -2.27
CA PRO A 253 -3.04 -14.78 -3.54
C PRO A 253 -3.10 -16.31 -3.66
N ALA A 254 -2.34 -17.05 -2.82
CA ALA A 254 -2.40 -18.51 -2.81
C ALA A 254 -3.65 -19.03 -2.09
N VAL A 255 -4.26 -18.22 -1.22
CA VAL A 255 -5.53 -18.53 -0.53
C VAL A 255 -6.72 -18.12 -1.40
N ALA A 256 -6.70 -16.89 -1.90
CA ALA A 256 -7.70 -16.38 -2.83
C ALA A 256 -7.12 -15.21 -3.63
N THR A 257 -7.34 -15.19 -4.92
CA THR A 257 -6.92 -14.10 -5.81
C THR A 257 -7.74 -12.84 -5.57
N ALA A 258 -7.24 -11.68 -6.03
CA ALA A 258 -8.01 -10.43 -5.96
C ALA A 258 -9.35 -10.55 -6.71
N GLU A 259 -9.38 -11.22 -7.86
CA GLU A 259 -10.60 -11.46 -8.65
C GLU A 259 -11.63 -12.31 -7.89
N GLU A 260 -11.21 -13.43 -7.27
CA GLU A 260 -12.09 -14.28 -6.45
C GLU A 260 -12.67 -13.53 -5.24
N LEU A 261 -11.93 -12.55 -4.71
CA LEU A 261 -12.36 -11.69 -3.63
C LEU A 261 -13.23 -10.51 -4.10
N GLY A 262 -13.41 -10.34 -5.42
CA GLY A 262 -14.13 -9.20 -6.00
C GLY A 262 -13.40 -7.87 -5.86
N LEU A 263 -12.07 -7.91 -5.66
CA LEU A 263 -11.22 -6.73 -5.55
C LEU A 263 -10.67 -6.33 -6.93
N ILE A 264 -10.48 -5.03 -7.12
CA ILE A 264 -9.95 -4.46 -8.36
C ILE A 264 -8.62 -3.77 -8.05
N PRO A 265 -7.46 -4.24 -8.60
CA PRO A 265 -6.20 -3.56 -8.43
C PRO A 265 -6.27 -2.10 -8.89
N ALA A 266 -5.94 -1.18 -7.98
CA ALA A 266 -6.15 0.26 -8.19
C ALA A 266 -4.96 0.96 -8.85
N LEU A 267 -3.81 0.29 -9.00
CA LEU A 267 -2.58 0.89 -9.53
C LEU A 267 -2.07 0.15 -10.75
N GLU A 268 -1.81 0.88 -11.83
CA GLU A 268 -1.13 0.43 -13.04
C GLU A 268 0.21 1.16 -13.18
N LEU A 269 1.30 0.43 -13.33
CA LEU A 269 2.61 0.98 -13.66
C LEU A 269 2.95 0.70 -15.11
N SER A 270 3.18 1.74 -15.89
CA SER A 270 3.51 1.64 -17.30
C SER A 270 4.58 2.64 -17.74
N ALA A 271 5.26 2.31 -18.84
CA ALA A 271 6.25 3.18 -19.46
C ALA A 271 6.34 2.92 -20.98
N PRO A 272 6.57 3.96 -21.80
CA PRO A 272 6.82 3.78 -23.23
C PRO A 272 8.19 3.14 -23.48
N LEU A 273 8.29 2.32 -24.51
CA LEU A 273 9.58 1.82 -24.98
C LEU A 273 10.44 2.97 -25.49
N THR A 274 11.67 3.10 -24.98
CA THR A 274 12.61 4.15 -25.39
C THR A 274 13.55 3.70 -26.52
N SER A 275 13.67 2.39 -26.72
CA SER A 275 14.47 1.80 -27.81
C SER A 275 13.89 0.46 -28.23
N VAL A 276 13.87 0.20 -29.51
CA VAL A 276 13.61 -1.11 -30.10
C VAL A 276 14.72 -1.39 -31.09
N LYS A 277 15.41 -2.53 -30.96
CA LYS A 277 16.56 -2.90 -31.81
C LYS A 277 16.73 -4.40 -31.93
N VAL A 278 17.49 -4.83 -32.91
CA VAL A 278 17.94 -6.22 -33.06
C VAL A 278 19.28 -6.42 -32.35
N ILE A 279 19.45 -7.59 -31.74
CA ILE A 279 20.71 -8.13 -31.27
C ILE A 279 20.98 -9.47 -31.93
N GLU A 280 22.26 -9.79 -32.21
CA GLU A 280 22.65 -11.02 -32.87
C GLU A 280 22.68 -12.21 -31.88
N GLU A 281 22.56 -13.44 -32.42
CA GLU A 281 22.78 -14.67 -31.66
C GLU A 281 24.11 -14.62 -30.88
N GLY A 282 24.08 -15.11 -29.64
CA GLY A 282 25.25 -15.09 -28.75
C GLY A 282 25.51 -13.74 -28.05
N THR A 283 24.74 -12.69 -28.36
CA THR A 283 24.89 -11.39 -27.70
C THR A 283 24.37 -11.44 -26.26
N PRO A 284 25.19 -11.05 -25.24
CA PRO A 284 24.72 -10.96 -23.85
C PRO A 284 23.89 -9.71 -23.65
N ALA A 285 22.81 -9.82 -22.81
CA ALA A 285 21.98 -8.69 -22.40
C ALA A 285 22.31 -8.22 -20.99
N SER A 286 22.43 -6.90 -20.81
CA SER A 286 22.60 -6.22 -19.53
C SER A 286 23.85 -6.61 -18.74
N TYR A 287 23.96 -6.13 -17.48
CA TYR A 287 25.10 -6.37 -16.61
C TYR A 287 25.34 -7.85 -16.31
N GLY A 288 26.58 -8.29 -16.50
CA GLY A 288 27.03 -9.65 -16.20
C GLY A 288 26.57 -10.69 -17.20
N GLY A 289 25.86 -10.29 -18.29
CA GLY A 289 25.47 -11.21 -19.36
C GLY A 289 24.71 -12.45 -18.88
N THR A 290 23.83 -12.29 -17.88
CA THR A 290 23.11 -13.41 -17.28
C THR A 290 22.04 -14.01 -18.19
N TRP A 291 21.77 -13.37 -19.29
CA TRP A 291 20.97 -13.86 -20.42
C TRP A 291 21.76 -13.61 -21.70
N VAL A 292 21.76 -14.57 -22.60
CA VAL A 292 22.43 -14.53 -23.88
C VAL A 292 21.41 -14.84 -24.98
N ALA A 293 21.40 -14.05 -26.05
CA ALA A 293 20.46 -14.23 -27.15
C ALA A 293 20.59 -15.63 -27.79
N PRO A 294 19.54 -16.48 -27.71
CA PRO A 294 19.61 -17.84 -28.26
C PRO A 294 19.54 -17.87 -29.79
N THR A 295 19.03 -16.82 -30.39
CA THR A 295 18.97 -16.54 -31.82
C THR A 295 19.05 -15.04 -32.00
N ARG A 296 19.02 -14.56 -33.22
CA ARG A 296 18.83 -13.14 -33.54
C ARG A 296 17.46 -12.68 -33.01
N ARG A 297 17.43 -11.59 -32.19
CA ARG A 297 16.24 -11.18 -31.43
C ARG A 297 15.96 -9.70 -31.54
N TRP A 298 14.68 -9.33 -31.59
CA TRP A 298 14.23 -8.00 -31.26
C TRP A 298 14.24 -7.81 -29.73
N VAL A 299 14.74 -6.66 -29.27
CA VAL A 299 14.72 -6.30 -27.86
C VAL A 299 14.19 -4.88 -27.70
N GLY A 300 13.44 -4.66 -26.61
CA GLY A 300 12.91 -3.37 -26.19
C GLY A 300 13.59 -2.87 -24.93
N LEU A 301 13.67 -1.56 -24.76
CA LEU A 301 14.22 -0.92 -23.57
C LEU A 301 13.11 -0.18 -22.85
N VAL A 302 12.86 -0.54 -21.59
CA VAL A 302 11.89 0.08 -20.69
C VAL A 302 12.62 1.03 -19.75
N PRO A 303 12.23 2.33 -19.65
CA PRO A 303 12.92 3.34 -18.85
C PRO A 303 12.47 3.32 -17.39
N LEU A 304 12.60 2.18 -16.74
CA LEU A 304 12.37 1.94 -15.32
C LEU A 304 13.41 0.96 -14.80
N GLY A 305 13.90 1.18 -13.60
CA GLY A 305 14.89 0.33 -12.98
C GLY A 305 14.78 0.26 -11.46
N TYR A 306 15.83 -0.26 -10.78
CA TYR A 306 15.77 -0.39 -9.33
C TYR A 306 15.83 0.97 -8.58
N GLY A 307 16.27 2.04 -9.22
CA GLY A 307 16.16 3.41 -8.71
C GLY A 307 14.73 3.90 -8.66
N ASP A 308 13.84 3.31 -9.46
CA ASP A 308 12.42 3.62 -9.54
C ASP A 308 11.56 2.70 -8.67
N GLY A 309 12.17 1.68 -8.04
CA GLY A 309 11.49 0.70 -7.22
C GLY A 309 11.28 -0.66 -7.88
N ILE A 310 11.80 -0.88 -9.10
CA ILE A 310 11.73 -2.18 -9.76
C ILE A 310 12.74 -3.13 -9.12
N LEU A 311 12.25 -4.21 -8.52
CA LEU A 311 13.11 -5.12 -7.77
C LEU A 311 14.12 -5.83 -8.67
N ARG A 312 15.42 -5.70 -8.34
CA ARG A 312 16.50 -6.35 -9.10
C ARG A 312 16.41 -7.88 -9.05
N ALA A 313 15.76 -8.44 -8.02
CA ALA A 313 15.50 -9.87 -7.88
C ALA A 313 14.58 -10.42 -8.99
N ALA A 314 13.77 -9.57 -9.63
CA ALA A 314 12.90 -9.94 -10.76
C ALA A 314 13.66 -10.16 -12.09
N SER A 315 15.00 -9.93 -12.12
CA SER A 315 15.84 -10.11 -13.31
C SER A 315 15.71 -11.52 -13.91
N ASN A 316 15.47 -11.61 -15.21
CA ASN A 316 15.24 -12.85 -15.98
C ASN A 316 13.99 -13.66 -15.57
N ARG A 317 13.12 -13.10 -14.73
CA ARG A 317 11.96 -13.83 -14.17
C ARG A 317 10.63 -13.12 -14.42
N ALA A 318 10.62 -11.78 -14.38
CA ALA A 318 9.43 -11.00 -14.63
C ALA A 318 9.11 -10.87 -16.12
N ARG A 319 7.91 -10.38 -16.40
CA ARG A 319 7.43 -10.04 -17.73
C ARG A 319 6.69 -8.72 -17.73
N VAL A 320 6.51 -8.14 -18.89
CA VAL A 320 5.60 -7.03 -19.16
C VAL A 320 4.65 -7.42 -20.28
N VAL A 321 3.57 -6.67 -20.44
CA VAL A 321 2.78 -6.69 -21.68
C VAL A 321 3.06 -5.42 -22.45
N VAL A 322 3.38 -5.56 -23.73
CA VAL A 322 3.59 -4.43 -24.64
C VAL A 322 2.32 -4.23 -25.45
N HIS A 323 1.71 -3.06 -25.30
CA HIS A 323 0.52 -2.64 -26.07
C HIS A 323 0.97 -1.96 -27.36
N THR A 324 0.66 -2.56 -28.49
CA THR A 324 1.00 -2.06 -29.83
C THR A 324 -0.26 -1.83 -30.68
N ALA A 325 -0.10 -1.19 -31.82
CA ALA A 325 -1.18 -1.03 -32.78
C ALA A 325 -1.74 -2.38 -33.32
N SER A 326 -0.98 -3.46 -33.23
CA SER A 326 -1.36 -4.82 -33.65
C SER A 326 -1.99 -5.64 -32.51
N GLY A 327 -2.06 -5.08 -31.30
CA GLY A 327 -2.56 -5.72 -30.08
C GLY A 327 -1.48 -5.93 -29.02
N PRO A 328 -1.89 -6.34 -27.82
CA PRO A 328 -0.98 -6.59 -26.70
C PRO A 328 -0.27 -7.94 -26.85
N PHE A 329 0.97 -8.03 -26.37
CA PHE A 329 1.71 -9.29 -26.27
C PHE A 329 2.67 -9.33 -25.09
N ASN A 330 2.95 -10.53 -24.59
CA ASN A 330 3.87 -10.77 -23.50
C ASN A 330 5.33 -10.63 -23.93
N ALA A 331 6.14 -9.88 -23.16
CA ALA A 331 7.56 -9.68 -23.36
C ALA A 331 8.33 -9.98 -22.07
N PRO A 332 9.13 -11.07 -22.00
CA PRO A 332 9.93 -11.39 -20.84
C PRO A 332 11.02 -10.34 -20.56
N LEU A 333 11.26 -10.04 -19.29
CA LEU A 333 12.42 -9.29 -18.84
C LEU A 333 13.67 -10.15 -18.98
N ILE A 334 14.68 -9.67 -19.72
CA ILE A 334 15.93 -10.37 -20.00
C ILE A 334 17.15 -9.62 -19.47
N GLY A 335 18.09 -10.38 -18.93
CA GLY A 335 19.26 -9.81 -18.25
C GLY A 335 18.92 -9.18 -16.91
N ARG A 336 19.86 -8.46 -16.32
CA ARG A 336 19.68 -7.81 -15.02
C ARG A 336 18.98 -6.48 -15.14
N VAL A 337 18.05 -6.20 -14.22
CA VAL A 337 17.48 -4.85 -14.04
C VAL A 337 18.63 -3.89 -13.68
N CYS A 338 18.74 -2.77 -14.42
CA CYS A 338 19.68 -1.69 -14.16
C CYS A 338 19.08 -0.65 -13.21
N MET A 339 19.79 0.45 -12.95
CA MET A 339 19.30 1.51 -12.06
C MET A 339 18.05 2.19 -12.62
N ASP A 340 18.05 2.54 -13.90
CA ASP A 340 17.03 3.38 -14.53
C ASP A 340 16.34 2.69 -15.71
N GLN A 341 16.69 1.43 -16.02
CA GLN A 341 16.21 0.73 -17.21
C GLN A 341 16.28 -0.79 -17.06
N PHE A 342 15.44 -1.49 -17.83
CA PHE A 342 15.61 -2.92 -18.08
C PHE A 342 15.28 -3.27 -19.53
N ILE A 343 15.75 -4.44 -19.98
CA ILE A 343 15.59 -4.95 -21.34
C ILE A 343 14.49 -6.01 -21.35
N ILE A 344 13.67 -6.00 -22.39
CA ILE A 344 12.66 -7.04 -22.66
C ILE A 344 12.94 -7.73 -24.00
N ASP A 345 12.59 -8.99 -24.10
CA ASP A 345 12.66 -9.77 -25.33
C ASP A 345 11.33 -9.63 -26.11
N LEU A 346 11.42 -9.05 -27.29
CA LEU A 346 10.26 -8.84 -28.16
C LEU A 346 10.05 -9.97 -29.17
N GLY A 347 10.92 -10.99 -29.18
CA GLY A 347 10.78 -12.13 -30.08
C GLY A 347 11.91 -12.26 -31.12
N PRO A 348 11.87 -13.34 -31.96
CA PRO A 348 12.86 -13.59 -32.98
C PRO A 348 12.85 -12.49 -34.06
N ALA A 349 14.02 -12.20 -34.61
CA ALA A 349 14.19 -11.26 -35.71
C ALA A 349 14.55 -12.06 -36.98
N ASP A 350 13.53 -12.45 -37.73
CA ASP A 350 13.70 -13.17 -38.99
C ASP A 350 13.94 -12.18 -40.12
N GLY A 351 14.89 -12.50 -41.02
CA GLY A 351 15.22 -11.70 -42.21
C GLY A 351 16.56 -10.94 -42.16
N ASP A 352 16.95 -10.42 -43.30
CA ASP A 352 18.20 -9.65 -43.48
C ASP A 352 18.03 -8.25 -42.84
N ALA A 353 18.69 -8.02 -41.73
CA ALA A 353 18.50 -6.78 -40.99
C ALA A 353 19.33 -5.66 -41.64
N GLY A 354 18.68 -4.84 -42.37
CA GLY A 354 19.10 -3.44 -42.50
C GLY A 354 19.21 -2.78 -41.13
N THR A 355 20.08 -1.77 -40.99
CA THR A 355 20.34 -1.04 -39.74
C THR A 355 19.05 -0.81 -38.93
N PRO A 356 18.99 -1.21 -37.65
CA PRO A 356 17.77 -1.14 -36.87
C PRO A 356 17.52 0.31 -36.47
N THR A 357 16.77 1.01 -37.27
CA THR A 357 16.13 2.26 -36.86
C THR A 357 14.69 2.02 -36.60
N ALA A 358 14.20 2.56 -35.52
CA ALA A 358 12.94 2.38 -34.81
C ALA A 358 11.62 2.54 -35.64
N ARG A 359 11.64 2.33 -36.95
CA ARG A 359 10.49 2.47 -37.86
C ARG A 359 10.47 1.44 -38.98
N SER A 360 11.15 0.30 -38.86
CA SER A 360 11.02 -0.76 -39.87
C SER A 360 9.72 -1.53 -39.62
N GLY A 361 8.90 -1.74 -40.65
CA GLY A 361 7.60 -2.40 -40.55
C GLY A 361 7.64 -3.88 -40.13
N ASP A 362 8.83 -4.41 -39.82
CA ASP A 362 9.04 -5.82 -39.41
C ASP A 362 9.25 -5.96 -37.87
N ALA A 363 9.39 -4.86 -37.12
CA ALA A 363 9.54 -4.91 -35.68
C ALA A 363 8.20 -5.20 -34.99
N PRO A 364 8.16 -6.10 -34.00
CA PRO A 364 6.91 -6.45 -33.28
C PRO A 364 6.37 -5.31 -32.41
N ALA A 365 7.20 -4.32 -32.10
CA ALA A 365 6.86 -3.12 -31.37
C ALA A 365 7.65 -1.91 -31.88
N ALA A 366 7.20 -0.71 -31.56
CA ALA A 366 7.84 0.55 -31.90
C ALA A 366 8.29 1.32 -30.64
N VAL A 367 9.20 2.26 -30.81
CA VAL A 367 9.49 3.25 -29.78
C VAL A 367 8.24 4.07 -29.51
N GLY A 368 7.88 4.20 -28.23
CA GLY A 368 6.63 4.84 -27.79
C GLY A 368 5.50 3.86 -27.49
N ASP A 369 5.56 2.61 -27.94
CA ASP A 369 4.59 1.58 -27.51
C ASP A 369 4.67 1.38 -26.01
N LEU A 370 3.53 1.16 -25.36
CA LEU A 370 3.43 1.14 -23.92
C LEU A 370 3.72 -0.25 -23.35
N ALA A 371 4.71 -0.35 -22.48
CA ALA A 371 4.97 -1.53 -21.68
C ALA A 371 4.27 -1.38 -20.32
N VAL A 372 3.29 -2.25 -20.03
CA VAL A 372 2.62 -2.35 -18.74
C VAL A 372 3.36 -3.37 -17.89
N LEU A 373 3.87 -2.91 -16.72
CA LEU A 373 4.60 -3.77 -15.80
C LEU A 373 3.62 -4.55 -14.91
N PHE A 374 2.64 -3.85 -14.34
CA PHE A 374 1.53 -4.45 -13.62
C PHE A 374 0.33 -3.50 -13.57
N GLY A 375 -0.87 -4.07 -13.45
CA GLY A 375 -2.11 -3.33 -13.45
C GLY A 375 -3.28 -4.19 -12.98
N ALA A 376 -4.47 -3.94 -13.53
CA ALA A 376 -5.69 -4.68 -13.19
C ALA A 376 -5.86 -6.00 -13.98
N GLY A 377 -4.87 -6.41 -14.74
CA GLY A 377 -4.88 -7.66 -15.49
C GLY A 377 -5.65 -7.60 -16.82
N HIS A 378 -6.05 -6.41 -17.28
CA HIS A 378 -6.68 -6.23 -18.58
C HIS A 378 -5.73 -6.64 -19.71
N ASP A 379 -6.26 -7.21 -20.77
CA ASP A 379 -5.49 -7.63 -21.95
C ASP A 379 -4.30 -8.57 -21.64
N GLY A 380 -4.32 -9.25 -20.48
CA GLY A 380 -3.25 -10.13 -20.01
C GLY A 380 -2.09 -9.42 -19.34
N ASP A 381 -2.25 -8.14 -18.97
CA ASP A 381 -1.29 -7.38 -18.20
C ASP A 381 -0.91 -8.11 -16.91
N PRO A 382 0.37 -8.07 -16.48
CA PRO A 382 0.76 -8.68 -15.23
C PRO A 382 0.06 -8.01 -14.05
N LEU A 383 -0.13 -8.79 -12.99
CA LEU A 383 -0.53 -8.28 -11.69
C LEU A 383 0.71 -7.93 -10.84
N ALA A 384 0.53 -7.14 -9.79
CA ALA A 384 1.58 -6.94 -8.78
C ALA A 384 2.02 -8.28 -8.16
N ASP A 385 1.13 -9.26 -8.09
CA ASP A 385 1.39 -10.64 -7.63
C ASP A 385 2.39 -11.38 -8.53
N ASP A 386 2.30 -11.22 -9.86
CA ASP A 386 3.25 -11.81 -10.81
C ASP A 386 4.68 -11.28 -10.58
N TRP A 387 4.80 -9.98 -10.34
CA TRP A 387 6.08 -9.34 -10.01
C TRP A 387 6.60 -9.74 -8.63
N ALA A 388 5.70 -9.89 -7.66
CA ALA A 388 6.05 -10.38 -6.33
C ALA A 388 6.61 -11.81 -6.41
N GLN A 389 5.95 -12.70 -7.15
CA GLN A 389 6.43 -14.05 -7.38
C GLN A 389 7.78 -14.07 -8.11
N ALA A 390 7.94 -13.24 -9.15
CA ALA A 390 9.19 -13.12 -9.90
C ALA A 390 10.36 -12.61 -9.02
N ALA A 391 10.08 -11.78 -8.03
CA ALA A 391 11.07 -11.20 -7.12
C ALA A 391 11.23 -11.96 -5.79
N ASP A 392 10.45 -13.04 -5.57
CA ASP A 392 10.44 -13.83 -4.33
C ASP A 392 10.07 -12.98 -3.11
N THR A 393 8.97 -12.20 -3.25
CA THR A 393 8.44 -11.29 -2.23
C THR A 393 6.92 -11.26 -2.23
N ILE A 394 6.31 -10.22 -1.65
CA ILE A 394 4.86 -10.02 -1.56
C ILE A 394 4.41 -8.77 -2.35
N ASN A 395 3.16 -8.77 -2.80
CA ASN A 395 2.58 -7.67 -3.57
C ASN A 395 2.62 -6.32 -2.85
N TYR A 396 2.60 -6.32 -1.51
CA TYR A 396 2.79 -5.12 -0.68
C TYR A 396 4.10 -4.39 -1.02
N GLU A 397 5.21 -5.14 -1.15
CA GLU A 397 6.51 -4.57 -1.46
C GLU A 397 6.54 -4.00 -2.87
N ILE A 398 5.91 -4.68 -3.84
CA ILE A 398 5.85 -4.20 -5.23
C ILE A 398 5.25 -2.79 -5.31
N VAL A 399 4.08 -2.59 -4.70
CA VAL A 399 3.38 -1.30 -4.81
C VAL A 399 3.99 -0.22 -3.90
N THR A 400 4.48 -0.58 -2.71
CA THR A 400 5.06 0.39 -1.77
C THR A 400 6.46 0.86 -2.14
N ASN A 401 7.17 0.09 -2.97
CA ASN A 401 8.56 0.37 -3.33
C ASN A 401 8.70 1.42 -4.44
N LEU A 402 7.60 1.80 -5.09
CA LEU A 402 7.62 2.77 -6.19
C LEU A 402 8.17 4.12 -5.75
N GLY A 403 9.19 4.60 -6.48
CA GLY A 403 9.84 5.88 -6.24
C GLY A 403 8.85 7.04 -6.19
N ALA A 404 9.06 7.98 -5.26
CA ALA A 404 8.17 9.14 -5.12
C ALA A 404 8.20 10.09 -6.34
N HIS A 405 9.27 10.02 -7.12
CA HIS A 405 9.47 10.80 -8.35
C HIS A 405 8.64 10.29 -9.55
N ILE A 406 8.15 9.04 -9.53
CA ILE A 406 7.24 8.55 -10.57
C ILE A 406 5.91 9.31 -10.45
N PRO A 407 5.41 9.97 -11.50
CA PRO A 407 4.15 10.70 -11.44
C PRO A 407 2.97 9.75 -11.16
N ARG A 408 2.11 10.11 -10.20
CA ARG A 408 0.82 9.45 -9.98
C ARG A 408 -0.25 10.19 -10.76
N ILE A 409 -0.94 9.48 -11.65
CA ILE A 409 -2.04 10.01 -12.47
C ILE A 409 -3.33 9.42 -11.93
N TYR A 410 -4.21 10.28 -11.42
CA TYR A 410 -5.47 9.83 -10.81
C TYR A 410 -6.58 9.80 -11.84
N ARG A 411 -7.33 8.68 -11.86
CA ARG A 411 -8.51 8.46 -12.70
C ARG A 411 -9.71 8.15 -11.80
N ASP A 412 -10.90 8.39 -12.31
CA ASP A 412 -12.15 8.13 -11.58
C ASP A 412 -13.05 7.21 -12.41
N GLY A 413 -12.64 5.94 -12.55
CA GLY A 413 -13.30 4.89 -13.31
C GLY A 413 -12.61 4.52 -14.64
N ALA A 414 -13.01 3.38 -15.19
CA ALA A 414 -12.40 2.74 -16.36
C ALA A 414 -12.49 3.54 -17.70
N ASP A 415 -13.36 4.55 -17.78
CA ASP A 415 -13.59 5.32 -19.02
C ASP A 415 -12.53 6.40 -19.30
N ALA A 416 -11.51 6.53 -18.46
CA ALA A 416 -10.40 7.45 -18.72
C ALA A 416 -9.32 6.76 -19.58
N THR A 417 -9.66 6.44 -20.81
CA THR A 417 -8.69 6.05 -21.84
C THR A 417 -7.60 7.11 -21.97
N PHE A 418 -6.35 6.69 -22.20
CA PHE A 418 -5.29 7.60 -22.57
C PHE A 418 -5.75 8.47 -23.73
N GLY A 419 -6.00 9.75 -23.46
CA GLY A 419 -6.26 10.71 -24.51
C GLY A 419 -5.04 10.75 -25.42
N SER A 420 -5.20 10.23 -26.64
CA SER A 420 -4.29 10.52 -27.73
C SER A 420 -4.22 12.03 -27.88
N ASN A 421 -3.20 12.67 -27.33
CA ASN A 421 -2.86 14.04 -27.70
C ASN A 421 -2.39 14.01 -29.16
N SER A 422 -3.30 14.45 -30.04
CA SER A 422 -3.03 14.81 -31.43
C SER A 422 -2.03 15.96 -31.52
#